data_85be3b9cb335ae42b6c0ef35d0f87ee7
#
_entry.id   85be3b9cb335ae42b6c0ef35d0f87ee7
#
_cell.length_a   1.000
_cell.length_b   1.000
_cell.length_c   1.000
_cell.angle_alpha   90.00
_cell.angle_beta   90.00
_cell.angle_gamma   90.00
#
_symmetry.space_group_name_H-M   'P 1'
#
loop_
_entity.id
_entity.type
_entity.pdbx_description
1 polymer ?
#
loop_
_entity_poly.entity_id
_entity_poly.type
_entity_poly.pdbx_seq_one_letter_code
_entity_poly.pdbx_strand_id
1 'polypeptide(L)'
;MTPQEVTRQFVTAINAHDVEGLTSLMTSDHRFIDSLGTVVEGREAMREGWTFYFSMVPDYRLDISRSFVAENGKAEAMLVGVASGSYWSNEIKRPDSSWSMPVAVRAVIRDDQVAEWQVYADNEPIREQMRTTSV
;
A
#
# COMPACT_ATOMS: atom_id res chain seq x y z
N MET A 1 -7.18 -4.70 19.67
CA MET A 1 -5.86 -4.22 19.20
C MET A 1 -5.86 -2.71 19.07
N THR A 2 -4.71 -2.10 19.25
CA THR A 2 -4.56 -0.67 18.99
C THR A 2 -4.50 -0.40 17.48
N PRO A 3 -4.81 0.83 17.04
CA PRO A 3 -4.65 1.18 15.64
C PRO A 3 -3.22 0.93 15.12
N GLN A 4 -2.21 1.15 15.95
CA GLN A 4 -0.82 0.89 15.58
C GLN A 4 -0.55 -0.60 15.35
N GLU A 5 -1.13 -1.47 16.17
CA GLU A 5 -0.98 -2.92 16.01
C GLU A 5 -1.64 -3.40 14.72
N VAL A 6 -2.84 -2.91 14.41
CA VAL A 6 -3.56 -3.28 13.18
C VAL A 6 -2.78 -2.82 11.96
N THR A 7 -2.31 -1.56 11.96
CA THR A 7 -1.53 -1.05 10.81
C THR A 7 -0.21 -1.78 10.66
N ARG A 8 0.44 -2.17 11.76
CA ARG A 8 1.68 -2.95 11.72
C ARG A 8 1.45 -4.31 11.05
N GLN A 9 0.36 -4.98 11.42
CA GLN A 9 -0.01 -6.26 10.80
C GLN A 9 -0.30 -6.09 9.31
N PHE A 10 -0.96 -5.00 8.94
CA PHE A 10 -1.27 -4.70 7.54
C PHE A 10 0.01 -4.51 6.74
N VAL A 11 0.96 -3.72 7.24
CA VAL A 11 2.26 -3.50 6.59
C VAL A 11 3.05 -4.80 6.50
N THR A 12 3.02 -5.63 7.54
CA THR A 12 3.69 -6.94 7.52
C THR A 12 3.13 -7.80 6.39
N ALA A 13 1.82 -7.83 6.22
CA ALA A 13 1.18 -8.58 5.13
C ALA A 13 1.55 -8.00 3.76
N ILE A 14 1.61 -6.67 3.63
CA ILE A 14 2.08 -6.03 2.39
C ILE A 14 3.49 -6.52 2.05
N ASN A 15 4.41 -6.45 3.00
CA ASN A 15 5.82 -6.80 2.77
C ASN A 15 6.02 -8.29 2.54
N ALA A 16 5.13 -9.12 3.06
CA ALA A 16 5.13 -10.57 2.79
C ALA A 16 4.42 -10.92 1.48
N HIS A 17 3.80 -9.94 0.83
CA HIS A 17 2.95 -10.12 -0.34
C HIS A 17 1.84 -11.15 -0.08
N ASP A 18 1.32 -11.15 1.15
CA ASP A 18 0.29 -12.06 1.62
C ASP A 18 -1.09 -11.45 1.36
N VAL A 19 -1.64 -11.70 0.18
CA VAL A 19 -2.92 -11.12 -0.24
C VAL A 19 -4.05 -11.59 0.67
N GLU A 20 -4.05 -12.85 1.08
CA GLU A 20 -5.09 -13.39 1.97
C GLU A 20 -4.99 -12.75 3.37
N GLY A 21 -3.78 -12.57 3.88
CA GLY A 21 -3.56 -11.86 5.14
C GLY A 21 -4.00 -10.41 5.07
N LEU A 22 -3.67 -9.72 3.98
CA LEU A 22 -4.13 -8.35 3.74
C LEU A 22 -5.65 -8.27 3.72
N THR A 23 -6.28 -9.16 2.95
CA THR A 23 -7.73 -9.15 2.79
C THR A 23 -8.46 -9.42 4.10
N SER A 24 -7.91 -10.34 4.92
CA SER A 24 -8.50 -10.64 6.23
C SER A 24 -8.46 -9.45 7.18
N LEU A 25 -7.55 -8.51 6.97
CA LEU A 25 -7.44 -7.29 7.78
C LEU A 25 -8.27 -6.13 7.22
N MET A 26 -8.96 -6.30 6.12
CA MET A 26 -9.81 -5.27 5.51
C MET A 26 -11.27 -5.44 5.95
N THR A 27 -11.94 -4.32 6.18
CA THR A 27 -13.40 -4.35 6.31
C THR A 27 -14.02 -4.70 4.96
N SER A 28 -15.27 -5.20 4.96
CA SER A 28 -15.95 -5.55 3.71
C SER A 28 -16.11 -4.36 2.77
N ASP A 29 -16.28 -3.16 3.34
CA ASP A 29 -16.43 -1.90 2.63
C ASP A 29 -15.13 -1.11 2.54
N HIS A 30 -13.98 -1.78 2.67
CA HIS A 30 -12.65 -1.17 2.65
C HIS A 30 -12.50 -0.22 1.46
N ARG A 31 -11.87 0.92 1.70
CA ARG A 31 -11.56 1.92 0.68
C ARG A 31 -10.05 2.08 0.55
N PHE A 32 -9.57 1.94 -0.66
CA PHE A 32 -8.18 2.26 -0.99
C PHE A 32 -8.19 3.55 -1.80
N ILE A 33 -7.39 4.52 -1.36
CA ILE A 33 -7.28 5.81 -2.04
C ILE A 33 -5.83 5.99 -2.44
N ASP A 34 -5.57 6.06 -3.74
CA ASP A 34 -4.20 6.22 -4.24
C ASP A 34 -3.74 7.68 -4.14
N SER A 35 -2.49 7.94 -4.53
CA SER A 35 -1.90 9.28 -4.41
C SER A 35 -2.50 10.31 -5.38
N LEU A 36 -3.33 9.88 -6.31
CA LEU A 36 -4.09 10.77 -7.20
C LEU A 36 -5.50 11.05 -6.66
N GLY A 37 -5.87 10.42 -5.54
CA GLY A 37 -7.21 10.55 -4.97
C GLY A 37 -8.22 9.58 -5.58
N THR A 38 -7.80 8.65 -6.43
CA THR A 38 -8.68 7.63 -6.99
C THR A 38 -9.06 6.63 -5.93
N VAL A 39 -10.35 6.32 -5.83
CA VAL A 39 -10.90 5.44 -4.80
C VAL A 39 -11.28 4.09 -5.41
N VAL A 40 -10.84 3.02 -4.76
CA VAL A 40 -11.29 1.65 -5.03
C VAL A 40 -12.03 1.17 -3.81
N GLU A 41 -13.29 0.79 -3.95
CA GLU A 41 -14.12 0.33 -2.84
C GLU A 41 -14.31 -1.18 -2.88
N GLY A 42 -14.27 -1.77 -1.68
CA GLY A 42 -14.58 -3.16 -1.49
C GLY A 42 -13.35 -4.03 -1.31
N ARG A 43 -13.47 -4.96 -0.36
CA ARG A 43 -12.39 -5.88 -0.02
C ARG A 43 -12.00 -6.76 -1.20
N GLU A 44 -12.99 -7.24 -1.97
CA GLU A 44 -12.70 -8.13 -3.10
C GLU A 44 -12.02 -7.39 -4.25
N ALA A 45 -12.40 -6.14 -4.50
CA ALA A 45 -11.71 -5.32 -5.50
C ALA A 45 -10.25 -5.11 -5.12
N MET A 46 -9.96 -4.94 -3.84
CA MET A 46 -8.59 -4.77 -3.38
C MET A 46 -7.81 -6.09 -3.31
N ARG A 47 -8.49 -7.21 -3.15
CA ARG A 47 -7.83 -8.52 -3.32
C ARG A 47 -7.24 -8.63 -4.72
N GLU A 48 -8.02 -8.29 -5.73
CA GLU A 48 -7.56 -8.29 -7.12
C GLU A 48 -6.48 -7.23 -7.35
N GLY A 49 -6.66 -6.05 -6.78
CA GLY A 49 -5.72 -4.94 -6.92
C GLY A 49 -4.34 -5.27 -6.38
N TRP A 50 -4.26 -5.80 -5.17
CA TRP A 50 -2.97 -6.19 -4.58
C TRP A 50 -2.33 -7.37 -5.32
N THR A 51 -3.14 -8.35 -5.73
CA THR A 51 -2.64 -9.48 -6.52
C THR A 51 -1.97 -8.99 -7.80
N PHE A 52 -2.63 -8.09 -8.52
CA PHE A 52 -2.07 -7.52 -9.75
C PHE A 52 -0.80 -6.70 -9.45
N TYR A 53 -0.86 -5.86 -8.41
CA TYR A 53 0.27 -4.99 -8.08
C TYR A 53 1.52 -5.80 -7.72
N PHE A 54 1.37 -6.85 -6.93
CA PHE A 54 2.50 -7.71 -6.56
C PHE A 54 3.04 -8.51 -7.74
N SER A 55 2.22 -8.78 -8.75
CA SER A 55 2.72 -9.42 -9.97
C SER A 55 3.56 -8.46 -10.81
N MET A 56 3.21 -7.17 -10.79
CA MET A 56 3.91 -6.13 -11.53
C MET A 56 5.16 -5.63 -10.78
N VAL A 57 5.12 -5.61 -9.46
CA VAL A 57 6.21 -5.17 -8.59
C VAL A 57 6.47 -6.24 -7.52
N PRO A 58 7.05 -7.40 -7.91
CA PRO A 58 7.19 -8.53 -6.97
C PRO A 58 8.19 -8.28 -5.85
N ASP A 59 8.97 -7.22 -5.93
CA ASP A 59 9.90 -6.80 -4.89
C ASP A 59 9.39 -5.56 -4.13
N TYR A 60 8.08 -5.26 -4.21
CA TYR A 60 7.51 -4.10 -3.50
C TYR A 60 7.75 -4.22 -2.01
N ARG A 61 8.20 -3.11 -1.41
CA ARG A 61 8.44 -3.04 0.01
C ARG A 61 8.03 -1.67 0.55
N LEU A 62 7.40 -1.68 1.72
CA LEU A 62 7.00 -0.49 2.44
C LEU A 62 7.72 -0.49 3.79
N ASP A 63 8.72 0.37 3.93
CA ASP A 63 9.50 0.52 5.15
C ASP A 63 8.98 1.71 5.94
N ILE A 64 8.28 1.44 7.04
CA ILE A 64 7.71 2.46 7.90
C ILE A 64 8.73 2.86 8.97
N SER A 65 9.06 4.14 9.05
CA SER A 65 9.99 4.68 10.02
C SER A 65 9.29 5.28 11.24
N ARG A 66 8.06 5.79 11.07
CA ARG A 66 7.29 6.42 12.15
C ARG A 66 5.82 6.16 11.96
N SER A 67 5.09 6.08 13.08
CA SER A 67 3.64 6.03 13.07
C SER A 67 3.09 6.98 14.13
N PHE A 68 1.96 7.60 13.82
CA PHE A 68 1.27 8.54 14.69
C PHE A 68 -0.20 8.15 14.77
N VAL A 69 -0.79 8.26 15.96
CA VAL A 69 -2.21 7.99 16.16
C VAL A 69 -2.92 9.30 16.43
N ALA A 70 -4.06 9.50 15.79
CA ALA A 70 -4.87 10.71 15.98
C ALA A 70 -5.44 10.74 17.40
N GLU A 71 -5.44 11.93 18.02
CA GLU A 71 -5.96 12.14 19.37
C GLU A 71 -7.41 12.65 19.39
N ASN A 72 -8.12 12.54 18.26
CA ASN A 72 -9.46 13.09 18.09
C ASN A 72 -10.58 12.07 18.37
N GLY A 73 -10.28 10.97 19.04
CA GLY A 73 -11.25 9.93 19.35
C GLY A 73 -11.59 9.00 18.19
N LYS A 74 -11.00 9.20 17.02
CA LYS A 74 -11.14 8.30 15.88
C LYS A 74 -9.96 7.32 15.86
N ALA A 75 -10.22 6.08 15.46
CA ALA A 75 -9.18 5.08 15.29
C ALA A 75 -8.48 5.32 13.96
N GLU A 76 -7.54 6.24 13.97
CA GLU A 76 -6.84 6.71 12.76
C GLU A 76 -5.35 6.80 13.03
N ALA A 77 -4.54 6.36 12.08
CA ALA A 77 -3.09 6.41 12.18
C ALA A 77 -2.49 6.99 10.91
N MET A 78 -1.36 7.68 11.07
CA MET A 78 -0.50 8.10 9.96
C MET A 78 0.80 7.34 10.04
N LEU A 79 1.21 6.76 8.93
CA LEU A 79 2.47 6.04 8.79
C LEU A 79 3.35 6.81 7.82
N VAL A 80 4.63 6.95 8.16
CA VAL A 80 5.60 7.65 7.31
C VAL A 80 6.77 6.72 7.04
N GLY A 81 7.19 6.66 5.81
CA GLY A 81 8.29 5.77 5.44
C GLY A 81 8.71 5.91 3.99
N VAL A 82 9.23 4.82 3.45
CA VAL A 82 9.72 4.75 2.07
C VAL A 82 9.11 3.51 1.40
N ALA A 83 8.53 3.72 0.22
CA ALA A 83 8.11 2.63 -0.65
C ALA A 83 9.16 2.42 -1.73
N SER A 84 9.43 1.17 -2.07
CA SER A 84 10.43 0.84 -3.08
C SER A 84 10.02 -0.41 -3.86
N GLY A 85 10.60 -0.56 -5.03
CA GLY A 85 10.36 -1.71 -5.88
C GLY A 85 10.97 -1.52 -7.24
N SER A 86 10.67 -2.46 -8.13
CA SER A 86 11.07 -2.37 -9.53
C SER A 86 9.93 -2.87 -10.41
N TYR A 87 9.87 -2.38 -11.63
CA TYR A 87 8.81 -2.74 -12.56
C TYR A 87 9.18 -4.03 -13.31
N TRP A 88 8.29 -5.01 -13.25
CA TRP A 88 8.45 -6.31 -13.89
C TRP A 88 7.33 -6.51 -14.91
N SER A 89 7.65 -7.18 -15.99
CA SER A 89 6.69 -7.52 -17.04
C SER A 89 7.01 -8.93 -17.52
N ASN A 90 5.98 -9.81 -17.58
CA ASN A 90 6.15 -11.20 -18.00
C ASN A 90 7.24 -11.93 -17.19
N GLU A 91 7.24 -11.72 -15.87
CA GLU A 91 8.19 -12.34 -14.92
C GLU A 91 9.66 -11.91 -15.15
N ILE A 92 9.87 -10.83 -15.91
CA ILE A 92 11.21 -10.30 -16.16
C ILE A 92 11.29 -8.88 -15.63
N LYS A 93 12.34 -8.62 -14.81
CA LYS A 93 12.62 -7.28 -14.33
C LYS A 93 13.05 -6.38 -15.49
N ARG A 94 12.40 -5.24 -15.63
CA ARG A 94 12.79 -4.24 -16.62
C ARG A 94 14.10 -3.58 -16.19
N PRO A 95 15.09 -3.45 -17.10
CA PRO A 95 16.35 -2.79 -16.76
C PRO A 95 16.12 -1.36 -16.26
N ASP A 96 16.87 -0.95 -15.25
CA ASP A 96 16.83 0.40 -14.68
C ASP A 96 15.42 0.84 -14.25
N SER A 97 14.59 -0.10 -13.84
CA SER A 97 13.21 0.20 -13.45
C SER A 97 13.03 0.37 -11.92
N SER A 98 14.11 0.27 -11.16
CA SER A 98 14.05 0.41 -9.70
C SER A 98 13.68 1.83 -9.29
N TRP A 99 12.83 1.93 -8.27
CA TRP A 99 12.38 3.21 -7.74
C TRP A 99 12.28 3.15 -6.23
N SER A 100 12.35 4.32 -5.62
CA SER A 100 12.20 4.50 -4.18
C SER A 100 11.65 5.90 -3.96
N MET A 101 10.68 6.02 -3.05
CA MET A 101 10.06 7.32 -2.77
C MET A 101 9.56 7.42 -1.35
N PRO A 102 9.62 8.61 -0.75
CA PRO A 102 8.96 8.84 0.54
C PRO A 102 7.45 8.71 0.39
N VAL A 103 6.80 8.11 1.38
CA VAL A 103 5.35 7.98 1.39
C VAL A 103 4.81 8.31 2.78
N ALA A 104 3.56 8.76 2.81
CA ALA A 104 2.76 8.81 4.02
C ALA A 104 1.46 8.08 3.75
N VAL A 105 0.98 7.34 4.74
CA VAL A 105 -0.26 6.59 4.61
C VAL A 105 -1.18 6.96 5.77
N ARG A 106 -2.43 7.28 5.44
CA ARG A 106 -3.49 7.46 6.42
C ARG A 106 -4.31 6.17 6.48
N ALA A 107 -4.39 5.57 7.66
CA ALA A 107 -5.17 4.36 7.87
C ALA A 107 -6.31 4.64 8.84
N VAL A 108 -7.52 4.23 8.49
CA VAL A 108 -8.69 4.28 9.38
C VAL A 108 -8.99 2.85 9.81
N ILE A 109 -9.09 2.66 11.12
CA ILE A 109 -9.29 1.35 11.74
C ILE A 109 -10.70 1.26 12.28
N ARG A 110 -11.39 0.15 12.03
CA ARG A 110 -12.72 -0.13 12.54
C ARG A 110 -12.81 -1.64 12.80
N ASP A 111 -13.21 -1.99 14.04
CA ASP A 111 -13.37 -3.39 14.45
C ASP A 111 -12.11 -4.23 14.21
N ASP A 112 -10.95 -3.68 14.58
CA ASP A 112 -9.63 -4.31 14.41
C ASP A 112 -9.28 -4.63 12.96
N GLN A 113 -9.90 -3.92 12.01
CA GLN A 113 -9.63 -4.06 10.59
C GLN A 113 -9.38 -2.69 9.96
N VAL A 114 -8.75 -2.67 8.81
CA VAL A 114 -8.45 -1.44 8.06
C VAL A 114 -9.67 -1.11 7.19
N ALA A 115 -10.35 -0.03 7.53
CA ALA A 115 -11.50 0.45 6.77
C ALA A 115 -11.07 1.34 5.60
N GLU A 116 -9.95 2.05 5.74
CA GLU A 116 -9.46 2.94 4.71
C GLU A 116 -7.94 2.98 4.74
N TRP A 117 -7.34 2.95 3.57
CA TRP A 117 -5.89 3.03 3.37
C TRP A 117 -5.64 4.05 2.26
N GLN A 118 -5.14 5.23 2.64
CA GLN A 118 -4.91 6.33 1.70
C GLN A 118 -3.43 6.64 1.61
N VAL A 119 -2.91 6.62 0.39
CA VAL A 119 -1.49 6.85 0.12
C VAL A 119 -1.27 8.29 -0.33
N TYR A 120 -0.28 8.94 0.26
CA TYR A 120 0.21 10.26 -0.14
C TYR A 120 1.65 10.09 -0.63
N ALA A 121 1.86 10.28 -1.91
CA ALA A 121 3.17 10.08 -2.52
C ALA A 121 3.25 10.80 -3.86
N ASP A 122 4.47 11.11 -4.26
CA ASP A 122 4.73 11.56 -5.64
C ASP A 122 5.07 10.32 -6.46
N ASN A 123 4.18 9.93 -7.36
CA ASN A 123 4.35 8.75 -8.20
C ASN A 123 5.20 9.00 -9.45
N GLU A 124 5.74 10.21 -9.63
CA GLU A 124 6.52 10.51 -10.82
C GLU A 124 7.71 9.55 -11.04
N PRO A 125 8.47 9.16 -9.99
CA PRO A 125 9.53 8.17 -10.18
C PRO A 125 9.04 6.85 -10.79
N ILE A 126 7.87 6.37 -10.38
CA ILE A 126 7.28 5.14 -10.93
C ILE A 126 6.84 5.38 -12.39
N ARG A 127 6.16 6.48 -12.65
CA ARG A 127 5.69 6.82 -13.99
C ARG A 127 6.84 6.97 -14.97
N GLU A 128 7.92 7.60 -14.52
CA GLU A 128 9.11 7.78 -15.34
C GLU A 128 9.70 6.42 -15.72
N GLN A 129 9.81 5.49 -14.77
CA GLN A 129 10.31 4.15 -15.03
C GLN A 129 9.39 3.40 -16.00
N MET A 130 8.09 3.54 -15.87
CA MET A 130 7.14 2.92 -16.79
C MET A 130 7.28 3.47 -18.20
N ARG A 131 7.49 4.78 -18.34
CA ARG A 131 7.67 5.41 -19.66
C ARG A 131 8.95 4.94 -20.34
N THR A 132 10.03 4.76 -19.57
CA THR A 132 11.34 4.38 -20.11
C THR A 132 11.47 2.89 -20.39
N THR A 133 10.65 2.05 -19.74
CA THR A 133 10.75 0.59 -19.85
C THR A 133 9.65 -0.04 -20.69
N SER A 134 8.62 0.71 -21.08
CA SER A 134 7.45 0.19 -21.80
C SER A 134 7.60 0.23 -23.33
N VAL A 135 8.75 0.54 -23.84
CA VAL A 135 9.02 0.61 -25.29
C VAL A 135 9.33 -0.75 -25.87
#